data_0ffe557d21b1f289bbfd25be40c268fe
#
_entry.id   0ffe557d21b1f289bbfd25be40c268fe
#
_cell.length_a   1.000
_cell.length_b   1.000
_cell.length_c   1.000
_cell.angle_alpha   90.00
_cell.angle_beta   90.00
_cell.angle_gamma   90.00
#
_symmetry.space_group_name_H-M   'P 1'
#
loop_
_entity.id
_entity.type
_entity.pdbx_description
1 polymer ?
#
loop_
_entity_poly.entity_id
_entity_poly.type
_entity_poly.pdbx_seq_one_letter_code
_entity_poly.pdbx_strand_id
1 'polypeptide(L)'
;MTLTPEQKQLVRSTWALVKPIQEDAARLFYGRIFEIDCSTKPLFASTDMAKQGKKLMQTINVAVAGLERLDAILPAVEALGRRHVGYGVTEVHYESVGAALLCTLEQGLGQEFTPEVEEAWAETYWTLATVMKGAVAKAAA
;
A
#
# COMPACT_ATOMS: atom_id res chain seq x y z
N MET A 1 -8.45 2.21 -15.42
CA MET A 1 -7.36 1.33 -15.80
C MET A 1 -7.47 0.01 -15.05
N THR A 2 -7.20 -1.06 -15.73
CA THR A 2 -7.42 -2.40 -15.19
C THR A 2 -6.08 -3.15 -15.18
N LEU A 3 -5.79 -3.84 -14.07
CA LEU A 3 -4.63 -4.70 -14.01
C LEU A 3 -4.76 -5.86 -14.98
N THR A 4 -3.71 -6.12 -15.75
CA THR A 4 -3.68 -7.28 -16.64
C THR A 4 -3.42 -8.55 -15.82
N PRO A 5 -3.76 -9.74 -16.38
CA PRO A 5 -3.43 -11.00 -15.68
C PRO A 5 -1.93 -11.13 -15.40
N GLU A 6 -1.09 -10.66 -16.30
CA GLU A 6 0.37 -10.67 -16.13
C GLU A 6 0.80 -9.78 -14.97
N GLN A 7 0.20 -8.59 -14.86
CA GLN A 7 0.49 -7.67 -13.77
C GLN A 7 0.08 -8.26 -12.42
N LYS A 8 -1.10 -8.88 -12.35
CA LYS A 8 -1.56 -9.55 -11.13
C LYS A 8 -0.61 -10.67 -10.71
N GLN A 9 -0.12 -11.44 -11.68
CA GLN A 9 0.83 -12.50 -11.41
C GLN A 9 2.16 -11.95 -10.90
N LEU A 10 2.67 -10.87 -11.50
CA LEU A 10 3.90 -10.24 -11.04
C LEU A 10 3.77 -9.74 -9.60
N VAL A 11 2.64 -9.13 -9.26
CA VAL A 11 2.39 -8.66 -7.89
C VAL A 11 2.37 -9.84 -6.92
N ARG A 12 1.64 -10.91 -7.24
CA ARG A 12 1.57 -12.09 -6.38
C ARG A 12 2.92 -12.77 -6.19
N SER A 13 3.66 -12.97 -7.28
CA SER A 13 4.95 -13.67 -7.21
C SER A 13 5.99 -12.88 -6.45
N THR A 14 6.04 -11.56 -6.66
CA THR A 14 6.99 -10.72 -5.93
C THR A 14 6.60 -10.52 -4.47
N TRP A 15 5.29 -10.45 -4.18
CA TRP A 15 4.83 -10.39 -2.79
C TRP A 15 5.25 -11.64 -2.01
N ALA A 16 5.21 -12.81 -2.65
CA ALA A 16 5.67 -14.05 -2.03
C ALA A 16 7.14 -13.98 -1.63
N LEU A 17 7.96 -13.21 -2.35
CA LEU A 17 9.36 -12.99 -2.01
C LEU A 17 9.54 -12.01 -0.83
N VAL A 18 8.63 -11.06 -0.68
CA VAL A 18 8.68 -10.08 0.40
C VAL A 18 8.14 -10.63 1.72
N LYS A 19 7.18 -11.54 1.68
CA LYS A 19 6.55 -12.08 2.89
C LYS A 19 7.54 -12.58 3.95
N PRO A 20 8.60 -13.34 3.59
CA PRO A 20 9.57 -13.81 4.60
C PRO A 20 10.33 -12.68 5.30
N ILE A 21 10.42 -11.50 4.67
CA ILE A 21 11.14 -10.35 5.22
C ILE A 21 10.19 -9.21 5.58
N GLN A 22 8.92 -9.52 5.83
CA GLN A 22 7.90 -8.49 6.02
C GLN A 22 8.17 -7.54 7.19
N GLU A 23 8.81 -8.00 8.26
CA GLU A 23 9.15 -7.12 9.38
C GLU A 23 10.16 -6.05 8.95
N ASP A 24 11.20 -6.45 8.22
CA ASP A 24 12.18 -5.52 7.69
C ASP A 24 11.56 -4.60 6.65
N ALA A 25 10.69 -5.14 5.80
CA ALA A 25 9.99 -4.35 4.80
C ALA A 25 9.13 -3.27 5.45
N ALA A 26 8.43 -3.60 6.54
CA ALA A 26 7.62 -2.62 7.26
C ALA A 26 8.48 -1.49 7.85
N ARG A 27 9.63 -1.83 8.42
CA ARG A 27 10.56 -0.82 8.95
C ARG A 27 11.10 0.08 7.85
N LEU A 28 11.47 -0.50 6.71
CA LEU A 28 11.94 0.27 5.55
C LEU A 28 10.86 1.21 5.05
N PHE A 29 9.62 0.71 4.98
CA PHE A 29 8.49 1.50 4.51
C PHE A 29 8.26 2.75 5.38
N TYR A 30 8.13 2.56 6.69
CA TYR A 30 7.85 3.70 7.58
C TYR A 30 9.03 4.63 7.69
N GLY A 31 10.25 4.12 7.71
CA GLY A 31 11.46 4.96 7.67
C GLY A 31 11.48 5.81 6.41
N ARG A 32 11.14 5.22 5.28
CA ARG A 32 11.17 5.93 4.01
C ARG A 32 10.05 6.98 3.90
N ILE A 33 8.83 6.64 4.35
CA ILE A 33 7.73 7.61 4.28
C ILE A 33 8.02 8.83 5.16
N PHE A 34 8.64 8.65 6.33
CA PHE A 34 9.01 9.76 7.19
C PHE A 34 10.09 10.63 6.57
N GLU A 35 10.97 10.07 5.74
CA GLU A 35 11.97 10.84 5.00
C GLU A 35 11.36 11.59 3.83
N ILE A 36 10.45 10.95 3.08
CA ILE A 36 9.80 11.55 1.91
C ILE A 36 8.89 12.69 2.34
N ASP A 37 8.14 12.48 3.42
CA ASP A 37 7.12 13.43 3.87
C ASP A 37 7.07 13.44 5.39
N CYS A 38 7.81 14.35 6.01
CA CYS A 38 7.87 14.45 7.46
C CYS A 38 6.52 14.80 8.10
N SER A 39 5.56 15.30 7.32
CA SER A 39 4.23 15.59 7.84
C SER A 39 3.45 14.32 8.22
N THR A 40 3.92 13.15 7.76
CA THR A 40 3.30 11.87 8.13
C THR A 40 3.70 11.43 9.54
N LYS A 41 4.85 11.87 10.03
CA LYS A 41 5.37 11.42 11.31
C LYS A 41 4.43 11.69 12.50
N PRO A 42 3.83 12.90 12.63
CA PRO A 42 2.90 13.16 13.72
C PRO A 42 1.67 12.25 13.72
N LEU A 43 1.29 11.69 12.57
CA LEU A 43 0.14 10.79 12.47
C LEU A 43 0.35 9.50 13.27
N PHE A 44 1.60 9.17 13.56
CA PHE A 44 1.99 7.95 14.27
C PHE A 44 2.62 8.24 15.64
N ALA A 45 2.46 9.48 16.16
CA ALA A 45 3.13 9.91 17.38
C ALA A 45 2.86 9.01 18.60
N SER A 46 1.64 8.45 18.70
CA SER A 46 1.27 7.56 19.81
C SER A 46 1.03 6.12 19.36
N THR A 47 1.57 5.74 18.20
CA THR A 47 1.34 4.43 17.60
C THR A 47 2.50 3.49 17.91
N ASP A 48 2.16 2.25 18.30
CA ASP A 48 3.13 1.16 18.40
C ASP A 48 3.50 0.75 16.97
N MET A 49 4.69 1.14 16.53
CA MET A 49 5.11 0.94 15.15
C MET A 49 5.31 -0.54 14.79
N ALA A 50 5.66 -1.39 15.74
CA ALA A 50 5.75 -2.83 15.47
C ALA A 50 4.38 -3.42 15.12
N LYS A 51 3.36 -3.04 15.87
CA LYS A 51 1.98 -3.47 15.59
C LYS A 51 1.47 -2.85 14.28
N GLN A 52 1.81 -1.59 14.04
CA GLN A 52 1.40 -0.90 12.83
C GLN A 52 2.00 -1.56 11.59
N GLY A 53 3.26 -1.97 11.66
CA GLY A 53 3.93 -2.69 10.58
C GLY A 53 3.23 -4.01 10.26
N LYS A 54 2.82 -4.75 11.29
CA LYS A 54 2.07 -6.00 11.09
C LYS A 54 0.72 -5.74 10.40
N LYS A 55 0.02 -4.70 10.81
CA LYS A 55 -1.25 -4.33 10.18
C LYS A 55 -1.07 -3.96 8.71
N LEU A 56 -0.02 -3.20 8.40
CA LEU A 56 0.31 -2.85 7.03
C LEU A 56 0.53 -4.10 6.18
N MET A 57 1.37 -5.01 6.66
CA MET A 57 1.68 -6.23 5.93
C MET A 57 0.45 -7.12 5.75
N GLN A 58 -0.41 -7.22 6.76
CA GLN A 58 -1.66 -7.95 6.66
C GLN A 58 -2.60 -7.33 5.63
N THR A 59 -2.67 -6.00 5.63
CA THR A 59 -3.51 -5.27 4.67
C THR A 59 -3.04 -5.50 3.24
N ILE A 60 -1.73 -5.41 3.00
CA ILE A 60 -1.17 -5.67 1.68
C ILE A 60 -1.43 -7.13 1.27
N ASN A 61 -1.26 -8.06 2.22
CA ASN A 61 -1.50 -9.48 1.94
C ASN A 61 -2.95 -9.74 1.52
N VAL A 62 -3.91 -9.12 2.20
CA VAL A 62 -5.33 -9.23 1.83
C VAL A 62 -5.58 -8.63 0.44
N ALA A 63 -4.99 -7.48 0.15
CA ALA A 63 -5.15 -6.83 -1.15
C ALA A 63 -4.57 -7.68 -2.28
N VAL A 64 -3.38 -8.24 -2.08
CA VAL A 64 -2.73 -9.10 -3.08
C VAL A 64 -3.54 -10.38 -3.31
N ALA A 65 -4.01 -11.01 -2.24
CA ALA A 65 -4.84 -12.20 -2.34
C ALA A 65 -6.17 -11.91 -3.03
N GLY A 66 -6.67 -10.68 -2.90
CA GLY A 66 -7.95 -10.27 -3.48
C GLY A 66 -7.87 -9.72 -4.90
N LEU A 67 -6.69 -9.71 -5.54
CA LEU A 67 -6.54 -9.13 -6.89
C LEU A 67 -7.45 -9.78 -7.93
N GLU A 68 -7.71 -11.09 -7.80
CA GLU A 68 -8.62 -11.79 -8.70
C GLU A 68 -10.09 -11.54 -8.37
N ARG A 69 -10.37 -10.97 -7.21
CA ARG A 69 -11.72 -10.73 -6.70
C ARG A 69 -11.85 -9.33 -6.13
N LEU A 70 -11.45 -8.32 -6.90
CA LEU A 70 -11.48 -6.94 -6.44
C LEU A 70 -12.86 -6.53 -5.95
N ASP A 71 -13.94 -7.00 -6.62
CA ASP A 71 -15.30 -6.69 -6.19
C ASP A 71 -15.57 -7.17 -4.77
N ALA A 72 -15.01 -8.29 -4.37
CA ALA A 72 -15.22 -8.86 -3.04
C ALA A 72 -14.52 -8.04 -1.95
N ILE A 73 -13.39 -7.39 -2.27
CA ILE A 73 -12.64 -6.60 -1.28
C ILE A 73 -12.95 -5.11 -1.31
N LEU A 74 -13.71 -4.64 -2.31
CA LEU A 74 -14.05 -3.21 -2.42
C LEU A 74 -14.67 -2.64 -1.14
N PRO A 75 -15.66 -3.29 -0.49
CA PRO A 75 -16.21 -2.73 0.74
C PRO A 75 -15.17 -2.54 1.84
N ALA A 76 -14.21 -3.48 1.96
CA ALA A 76 -13.14 -3.38 2.96
C ALA A 76 -12.17 -2.25 2.62
N VAL A 77 -11.84 -2.09 1.34
CA VAL A 77 -10.95 -1.00 0.88
C VAL A 77 -11.62 0.35 1.09
N GLU A 78 -12.92 0.45 0.79
CA GLU A 78 -13.67 1.67 1.02
C GLU A 78 -13.71 2.05 2.50
N ALA A 79 -13.95 1.06 3.37
CA ALA A 79 -13.94 1.28 4.81
C ALA A 79 -12.56 1.75 5.30
N LEU A 80 -11.49 1.19 4.74
CA LEU A 80 -10.13 1.61 5.05
C LEU A 80 -9.90 3.06 4.66
N GLY A 81 -10.40 3.48 3.48
CA GLY A 81 -10.31 4.86 3.02
C GLY A 81 -10.98 5.81 4.00
N ARG A 82 -12.17 5.49 4.45
CA ARG A 82 -12.91 6.30 5.41
C ARG A 82 -12.15 6.40 6.75
N ARG A 83 -11.55 5.31 7.22
CA ARG A 83 -10.74 5.34 8.45
C ARG A 83 -9.52 6.25 8.31
N HIS A 84 -8.92 6.31 7.12
CA HIS A 84 -7.74 7.15 6.88
C HIS A 84 -8.07 8.64 7.06
N VAL A 85 -9.29 9.07 6.76
CA VAL A 85 -9.70 10.45 7.05
C VAL A 85 -9.61 10.73 8.55
N GLY A 86 -10.07 9.78 9.36
CA GLY A 86 -9.97 9.89 10.82
C GLY A 86 -8.53 9.93 11.32
N TYR A 87 -7.58 9.39 10.56
CA TYR A 87 -6.16 9.44 10.90
C TYR A 87 -5.47 10.74 10.47
N GLY A 88 -6.18 11.61 9.74
CA GLY A 88 -5.61 12.85 9.24
C GLY A 88 -4.87 12.72 7.91
N VAL A 89 -5.11 11.66 7.17
CA VAL A 89 -4.46 11.41 5.87
C VAL A 89 -5.06 12.32 4.79
N THR A 90 -4.20 12.97 4.01
CA THR A 90 -4.59 13.85 2.91
C THR A 90 -4.19 13.22 1.56
N GLU A 91 -4.60 13.84 0.46
CA GLU A 91 -4.24 13.36 -0.88
C GLU A 91 -2.73 13.29 -1.10
N VAL A 92 -1.99 14.26 -0.60
CA VAL A 92 -0.53 14.28 -0.71
C VAL A 92 0.08 13.06 -0.02
N HIS A 93 -0.50 12.64 1.09
CA HIS A 93 -0.03 11.46 1.81
C HIS A 93 -0.14 10.18 0.97
N TYR A 94 -1.17 10.08 0.12
CA TYR A 94 -1.30 8.93 -0.79
C TYR A 94 -0.13 8.84 -1.77
N GLU A 95 0.34 9.98 -2.28
CA GLU A 95 1.50 10.01 -3.17
C GLU A 95 2.77 9.60 -2.43
N SER A 96 2.96 10.11 -1.23
CA SER A 96 4.12 9.79 -0.40
C SER A 96 4.16 8.30 -0.05
N VAL A 97 3.01 7.73 0.30
CA VAL A 97 2.89 6.30 0.62
C VAL A 97 3.21 5.45 -0.61
N GLY A 98 2.70 5.84 -1.77
CA GLY A 98 2.99 5.12 -3.02
C GLY A 98 4.48 5.10 -3.32
N ALA A 99 5.15 6.24 -3.19
CA ALA A 99 6.58 6.35 -3.41
C ALA A 99 7.37 5.49 -2.41
N ALA A 100 6.97 5.54 -1.13
CA ALA A 100 7.61 4.74 -0.08
C ALA A 100 7.44 3.23 -0.32
N LEU A 101 6.26 2.82 -0.76
CA LEU A 101 5.99 1.42 -1.05
C LEU A 101 6.88 0.91 -2.18
N LEU A 102 6.95 1.66 -3.30
CA LEU A 102 7.78 1.25 -4.43
C LEU A 102 9.26 1.20 -4.05
N CYS A 103 9.73 2.15 -3.25
CA CYS A 103 11.10 2.18 -2.77
C CYS A 103 11.40 0.96 -1.87
N THR A 104 10.47 0.61 -1.01
CA THR A 104 10.59 -0.56 -0.13
C THR A 104 10.68 -1.85 -0.95
N LEU A 105 9.83 -1.97 -1.95
CA LEU A 105 9.83 -3.14 -2.83
C LEU A 105 11.13 -3.24 -3.62
N GLU A 106 11.65 -2.11 -4.11
CA GLU A 106 12.93 -2.08 -4.82
C GLU A 106 14.05 -2.62 -3.94
N GLN A 107 14.12 -2.17 -2.69
CA GLN A 107 15.16 -2.62 -1.77
C GLN A 107 14.99 -4.08 -1.38
N GLY A 108 13.75 -4.52 -1.16
CA GLY A 108 13.48 -5.89 -0.74
C GLY A 108 13.64 -6.91 -1.84
N LEU A 109 13.33 -6.54 -3.08
CA LEU A 109 13.36 -7.44 -4.23
C LEU A 109 14.69 -7.42 -4.98
N GLY A 110 15.44 -6.32 -4.91
CA GLY A 110 16.69 -6.20 -5.64
C GLY A 110 16.50 -6.41 -7.14
N GLN A 111 17.18 -7.40 -7.70
CA GLN A 111 17.12 -7.69 -9.14
C GLN A 111 15.74 -8.14 -9.62
N GLU A 112 14.91 -8.64 -8.71
CA GLU A 112 13.54 -9.05 -9.05
C GLU A 112 12.62 -7.85 -9.28
N PHE A 113 13.05 -6.64 -8.90
CA PHE A 113 12.29 -5.43 -9.11
C PHE A 113 12.58 -4.86 -10.49
N THR A 114 11.93 -5.45 -11.50
CA THR A 114 12.05 -5.04 -12.89
C THR A 114 11.10 -3.86 -13.18
N PRO A 115 11.27 -3.15 -14.32
CA PRO A 115 10.31 -2.11 -14.72
C PRO A 115 8.87 -2.62 -14.81
N GLU A 116 8.69 -3.86 -15.25
CA GLU A 116 7.36 -4.48 -15.34
C GLU A 116 6.75 -4.71 -13.95
N VAL A 117 7.57 -5.12 -12.99
CA VAL A 117 7.15 -5.31 -11.59
C VAL A 117 6.79 -3.96 -10.96
N GLU A 118 7.61 -2.94 -11.19
CA GLU A 118 7.33 -1.59 -10.70
C GLU A 118 5.99 -1.08 -11.22
N GLU A 119 5.75 -1.23 -12.52
CA GLU A 119 4.50 -0.80 -13.13
C GLU A 119 3.30 -1.57 -12.56
N ALA A 120 3.44 -2.88 -12.37
CA ALA A 120 2.38 -3.72 -11.81
C ALA A 120 2.01 -3.28 -10.39
N TRP A 121 3.00 -3.01 -9.55
CA TRP A 121 2.76 -2.54 -8.19
C TRP A 121 2.20 -1.12 -8.17
N ALA A 122 2.67 -0.24 -9.04
CA ALA A 122 2.14 1.11 -9.14
C ALA A 122 0.66 1.09 -9.53
N GLU A 123 0.28 0.27 -10.51
CA GLU A 123 -1.12 0.11 -10.92
C GLU A 123 -1.97 -0.45 -9.77
N THR A 124 -1.46 -1.45 -9.06
CA THR A 124 -2.15 -2.03 -7.91
C THR A 124 -2.38 -0.97 -6.84
N TYR A 125 -1.34 -0.23 -6.48
CA TYR A 125 -1.44 0.79 -5.44
C TYR A 125 -2.44 1.88 -5.82
N TRP A 126 -2.33 2.43 -7.03
CA TRP A 126 -3.20 3.52 -7.45
C TRP A 126 -4.65 3.09 -7.65
N THR A 127 -4.88 1.84 -8.05
CA THR A 127 -6.23 1.28 -8.11
C THR A 127 -6.88 1.31 -6.73
N LEU A 128 -6.16 0.82 -5.72
CA LEU A 128 -6.67 0.78 -4.35
C LEU A 128 -6.81 2.19 -3.76
N ALA A 129 -5.84 3.05 -3.98
CA ALA A 129 -5.86 4.43 -3.49
C ALA A 129 -7.04 5.20 -4.09
N THR A 130 -7.32 4.99 -5.37
CA THR A 130 -8.45 5.63 -6.04
C THR A 130 -9.78 5.20 -5.41
N VAL A 131 -9.94 3.91 -5.09
CA VAL A 131 -11.13 3.40 -4.41
C VAL A 131 -11.27 4.05 -3.03
N MET A 132 -10.18 4.14 -2.28
CA MET A 132 -10.18 4.74 -0.94
C MET A 132 -10.60 6.20 -1.01
N LYS A 133 -10.03 6.97 -1.93
CA LYS A 133 -10.36 8.39 -2.11
C LYS A 133 -11.80 8.57 -2.57
N GLY A 134 -12.26 7.69 -3.45
CA GLY A 134 -13.64 7.72 -3.94
C GLY A 134 -14.65 7.47 -2.82
N ALA A 135 -14.34 6.58 -1.89
CA ALA A 135 -15.21 6.31 -0.73
C ALA A 135 -15.34 7.53 0.17
N VAL A 136 -14.25 8.29 0.35
CA VAL A 136 -14.26 9.53 1.12
C VAL A 136 -15.17 10.56 0.46
N ALA A 137 -15.04 10.73 -0.85
CA ALA A 137 -15.87 11.68 -1.60
C ALA A 137 -17.35 11.31 -1.51
N LYS A 138 -17.69 10.03 -1.60
CA LYS A 138 -19.08 9.55 -1.44
C LYS A 138 -19.62 9.84 -0.04
N ALA A 139 -18.80 9.65 0.99
CA ALA A 139 -19.21 9.90 2.37
C ALA A 139 -19.45 11.39 2.62
N ALA A 140 -18.70 12.27 1.93
CA ALA A 140 -18.83 13.72 2.06
C ALA A 140 -20.03 14.26 1.28
N ALA A 141 -20.49 13.52 0.29
CA ALA A 141 -21.66 13.91 -0.50
C ALA A 141 -22.94 13.57 0.25
#